data_a88949aa9dc1df703d641b952440abca
#
_entry.id   a88949aa9dc1df703d641b952440abca
#
_cell.length_a   1.000
_cell.length_b   1.000
_cell.length_c   1.000
_cell.angle_alpha   90.00
_cell.angle_beta   90.00
_cell.angle_gamma   90.00
#
_symmetry.space_group_name_H-M   'P 1'
#
loop_
_entity.id
_entity.type
_entity.pdbx_description
1 polymer ?
#
loop_
_entity_poly.entity_id
_entity_poly.type
_entity_poly.pdbx_seq_one_letter_code
_entity_poly.pdbx_strand_id
1 'polypeptide(L)'
;MRIDIITVLPELLKSPFEASILKRAIDAGLVEVHFHNLRDYTTDNYKSIDDYQFGGGAGMVMMIEPIDKCITGLKAERNYDDIIYMTPDGERLNQSIANQVSLKENIIILCGHYKGVDQRVRDKFITREISIGDYVLSGGELGAAVLCDAVIRLIPGVLGNETSALTDSFQDNLLAPPIYTRPREYDGMKVPKVLFSGNFGEIEKWREEQAYQRTKERRPDLLDD
;
A
#
# COMPACT_ATOMS: atom_id res chain seq x y z
N MET A 1 1.25 -1.56 -14.93
CA MET A 1 1.27 -0.41 -13.97
C MET A 1 2.70 0.04 -13.73
N ARG A 2 2.96 1.35 -13.64
CA ARG A 2 4.26 1.88 -13.21
C ARG A 2 4.13 2.66 -11.90
N ILE A 3 5.09 2.45 -10.99
CA ILE A 3 5.17 3.09 -9.67
C ILE A 3 6.55 3.73 -9.54
N ASP A 4 6.59 5.05 -9.41
CA ASP A 4 7.81 5.81 -9.16
C ASP A 4 7.81 6.27 -7.68
N ILE A 5 8.75 5.77 -6.87
CA ILE A 5 8.82 6.06 -5.44
C ILE A 5 9.96 7.04 -5.17
N ILE A 6 9.61 8.24 -4.71
CA ILE A 6 10.55 9.28 -4.31
C ILE A 6 10.88 9.10 -2.83
N THR A 7 12.14 8.91 -2.51
CA THR A 7 12.61 8.59 -1.16
C THR A 7 13.99 9.19 -0.89
N VAL A 8 14.33 9.35 0.38
CA VAL A 8 15.68 9.71 0.83
C VAL A 8 16.52 8.49 1.24
N LEU A 9 15.85 7.31 1.38
CA LEU A 9 16.44 6.06 1.82
C LEU A 9 15.98 4.88 0.92
N PRO A 10 16.38 4.82 -0.35
CA PRO A 10 15.96 3.76 -1.27
C PRO A 10 16.33 2.35 -0.78
N GLU A 11 17.37 2.22 0.04
CA GLU A 11 17.79 0.94 0.61
C GLU A 11 16.70 0.27 1.48
N LEU A 12 15.85 1.05 2.15
CA LEU A 12 14.74 0.51 2.95
C LEU A 12 13.66 -0.17 2.10
N LEU A 13 13.57 0.18 0.82
CA LEU A 13 12.58 -0.36 -0.09
C LEU A 13 13.05 -1.62 -0.83
N LYS A 14 14.35 -1.91 -0.87
CA LYS A 14 14.88 -3.06 -1.63
C LYS A 14 14.26 -4.38 -1.19
N SER A 15 14.33 -4.69 0.10
CA SER A 15 13.91 -5.99 0.63
C SER A 15 12.47 -6.39 0.28
N PRO A 16 11.42 -5.54 0.45
CA PRO A 16 10.07 -5.89 0.07
C PRO A 16 9.90 -6.19 -1.43
N PHE A 17 10.62 -5.47 -2.29
CA PHE A 17 10.48 -5.59 -3.75
C PHE A 17 11.40 -6.65 -4.37
N GLU A 18 12.37 -7.16 -3.63
CA GLU A 18 13.29 -8.22 -4.08
C GLU A 18 12.84 -9.62 -3.64
N ALA A 19 11.66 -9.78 -3.06
CA ALA A 19 11.17 -11.05 -2.55
C ALA A 19 9.70 -11.30 -2.91
N SER A 20 9.31 -12.60 -2.83
CA SER A 20 7.92 -13.08 -2.87
C SER A 20 7.12 -12.59 -4.09
N ILE A 21 5.92 -12.10 -3.85
CA ILE A 21 4.90 -11.77 -4.85
C ILE A 21 5.27 -10.51 -5.63
N LEU A 22 5.81 -9.49 -4.94
CA LEU A 22 6.21 -8.23 -5.56
C LEU A 22 7.34 -8.46 -6.56
N LYS A 23 8.37 -9.20 -6.16
CA LYS A 23 9.46 -9.58 -7.07
C LYS A 23 8.94 -10.31 -8.31
N ARG A 24 8.05 -11.29 -8.13
CA ARG A 24 7.48 -12.07 -9.25
C ARG A 24 6.68 -11.19 -10.22
N ALA A 25 5.91 -10.23 -9.70
CA ALA A 25 5.16 -9.28 -10.51
C ALA A 25 6.08 -8.39 -11.35
N ILE A 26 7.19 -7.92 -10.76
CA ILE A 26 8.21 -7.12 -11.45
C ILE A 26 8.92 -7.97 -12.50
N ASP A 27 9.41 -9.16 -12.15
CA ASP A 27 10.09 -10.07 -13.07
C ASP A 27 9.22 -10.50 -14.26
N ALA A 28 7.90 -10.60 -14.06
CA ALA A 28 6.91 -10.90 -15.10
C ALA A 28 6.52 -9.68 -15.95
N GLY A 29 7.01 -8.47 -15.63
CA GLY A 29 6.67 -7.23 -16.34
C GLY A 29 5.22 -6.75 -16.13
N LEU A 30 4.52 -7.24 -15.09
CA LEU A 30 3.16 -6.82 -14.75
C LEU A 30 3.16 -5.46 -14.04
N VAL A 31 4.24 -5.13 -13.36
CA VAL A 31 4.47 -3.83 -12.71
C VAL A 31 5.93 -3.42 -12.88
N GLU A 32 6.15 -2.13 -13.07
CA GLU A 32 7.46 -1.49 -13.01
C GLU A 32 7.55 -0.65 -11.74
N VAL A 33 8.61 -0.83 -10.95
CA VAL A 33 8.85 -0.03 -9.74
C VAL A 33 10.23 0.62 -9.83
N HIS A 34 10.26 1.95 -9.70
CA HIS A 34 11.47 2.75 -9.79
C HIS A 34 11.67 3.56 -8.51
N PHE A 35 12.87 3.53 -7.95
CA PHE A 35 13.23 4.31 -6.77
C PHE A 35 14.05 5.52 -7.16
N HIS A 36 13.56 6.71 -6.78
CA HIS A 36 14.22 7.99 -7.02
C HIS A 36 14.81 8.49 -5.71
N ASN A 37 16.14 8.47 -5.61
CA ASN A 37 16.82 9.06 -4.46
C ASN A 37 16.76 10.58 -4.58
N LEU A 38 16.06 11.23 -3.65
CA LEU A 38 15.86 12.67 -3.66
C LEU A 38 17.18 13.47 -3.63
N ARG A 39 18.25 12.88 -3.09
CA ARG A 39 19.58 13.50 -3.07
C ARG A 39 20.20 13.71 -4.46
N ASP A 40 19.73 12.99 -5.47
CA ASP A 40 20.22 13.13 -6.85
C ASP A 40 19.60 14.34 -7.58
N TYR A 41 18.60 14.98 -6.98
CA TYR A 41 17.91 16.16 -7.51
C TYR A 41 18.34 17.48 -6.81
N THR A 42 19.32 17.42 -5.92
CA THR A 42 19.92 18.57 -5.26
C THR A 42 20.99 19.23 -6.14
N THR A 43 21.28 20.51 -5.92
CA THR A 43 22.30 21.26 -6.66
C THR A 43 23.52 21.62 -5.83
N ASP A 44 23.42 21.45 -4.52
CA ASP A 44 24.52 21.73 -3.59
C ASP A 44 25.45 20.52 -3.42
N ASN A 45 26.71 20.80 -3.04
CA ASN A 45 27.72 19.75 -2.86
C ASN A 45 27.43 18.80 -1.69
N TYR A 46 26.60 19.23 -0.73
CA TYR A 46 26.24 18.43 0.46
C TYR A 46 25.02 17.55 0.21
N LYS A 47 24.37 17.67 -0.96
CA LYS A 47 23.13 16.97 -1.30
C LYS A 47 22.05 17.15 -0.25
N SER A 48 21.86 18.39 0.17
CA SER A 48 20.90 18.79 1.20
C SER A 48 19.46 18.62 0.70
N ILE A 49 18.64 17.97 1.51
CA ILE A 49 17.23 17.68 1.18
C ILE A 49 16.28 18.23 2.24
N ASP A 50 16.78 18.74 3.32
CA ASP A 50 16.04 19.25 4.47
C ASP A 50 16.68 20.53 5.03
N ASP A 51 15.85 21.37 5.66
CA ASP A 51 16.27 22.62 6.29
C ASP A 51 15.36 22.95 7.49
N TYR A 52 15.75 23.95 8.27
CA TYR A 52 14.96 24.42 9.39
C TYR A 52 13.62 25.00 8.93
N GLN A 53 12.56 24.69 9.71
CA GLN A 53 11.24 25.26 9.43
C GLN A 53 11.18 26.76 9.75
N PHE A 54 10.43 27.51 8.96
CA PHE A 54 10.09 28.88 9.30
C PHE A 54 9.22 28.90 10.57
N GLY A 55 9.42 29.95 11.40
CA GLY A 55 8.71 30.07 12.67
C GLY A 55 9.40 29.39 13.85
N GLY A 56 10.50 28.66 13.59
CA GLY A 56 11.26 27.97 14.65
C GLY A 56 10.63 26.63 15.02
N GLY A 57 11.19 25.99 16.04
CA GLY A 57 10.76 24.66 16.50
C GLY A 57 11.81 23.57 16.30
N ALA A 58 11.58 22.41 16.89
CA ALA A 58 12.50 21.26 16.80
C ALA A 58 12.27 20.46 15.51
N GLY A 59 13.35 20.03 14.88
CA GLY A 59 13.35 19.16 13.70
C GLY A 59 13.47 19.92 12.38
N MET A 60 13.68 19.16 11.31
CA MET A 60 13.89 19.64 9.95
C MET A 60 12.65 19.37 9.10
N VAL A 61 12.56 20.02 7.95
CA VAL A 61 11.48 19.85 6.95
C VAL A 61 12.13 19.56 5.61
N MET A 62 11.58 18.63 4.85
CA MET A 62 12.06 18.33 3.50
C MET A 62 11.82 19.53 2.59
N MET A 63 12.89 19.94 1.89
CA MET A 63 12.90 21.11 1.02
C MET A 63 12.06 20.91 -0.23
N ILE A 64 11.40 21.97 -0.67
CA ILE A 64 10.58 21.94 -1.90
C ILE A 64 11.40 21.72 -3.16
N GLU A 65 12.59 22.33 -3.30
CA GLU A 65 13.33 22.35 -4.58
C GLU A 65 13.72 20.95 -5.10
N PRO A 66 14.30 20.03 -4.29
CA PRO A 66 14.63 18.70 -4.77
C PRO A 66 13.38 17.90 -5.17
N ILE A 67 12.29 18.04 -4.40
CA ILE A 67 11.02 17.37 -4.67
C ILE A 67 10.39 17.90 -5.95
N ASP A 68 10.36 19.23 -6.14
CA ASP A 68 9.85 19.86 -7.36
C ASP A 68 10.61 19.38 -8.60
N LYS A 69 11.95 19.39 -8.55
CA LYS A 69 12.78 18.91 -9.67
C LYS A 69 12.50 17.45 -10.01
N CYS A 70 12.40 16.59 -9.01
CA CYS A 70 12.11 15.17 -9.19
C CYS A 70 10.73 14.99 -9.85
N ILE A 71 9.67 15.52 -9.26
CA ILE A 71 8.29 15.35 -9.76
C ILE A 71 8.14 16.00 -11.14
N THR A 72 8.68 17.18 -11.35
CA THR A 72 8.61 17.89 -12.64
C THR A 72 9.36 17.11 -13.73
N GLY A 73 10.54 16.55 -13.41
CA GLY A 73 11.28 15.67 -14.31
C GLY A 73 10.49 14.45 -14.73
N LEU A 74 9.89 13.74 -13.77
CA LEU A 74 9.04 12.57 -14.02
C LEU A 74 7.81 12.92 -14.87
N LYS A 75 7.15 14.04 -14.57
CA LYS A 75 5.98 14.52 -15.34
C LYS A 75 6.34 14.99 -16.75
N ALA A 76 7.58 15.35 -17.02
CA ALA A 76 8.03 15.66 -18.39
C ALA A 76 8.16 14.39 -19.26
N GLU A 77 8.35 13.22 -18.66
CA GLU A 77 8.49 11.96 -19.39
C GLU A 77 7.15 11.26 -19.64
N ARG A 78 6.17 11.41 -18.72
CA ARG A 78 4.86 10.76 -18.79
C ARG A 78 3.77 11.45 -17.97
N ASN A 79 2.52 11.11 -18.25
CA ASN A 79 1.39 11.49 -17.40
C ASN A 79 1.30 10.54 -16.19
N TYR A 80 0.97 11.10 -15.03
CA TYR A 80 0.69 10.35 -13.80
C TYR A 80 -0.77 10.55 -13.39
N ASP A 81 -1.42 9.46 -13.03
CA ASP A 81 -2.82 9.45 -12.60
C ASP A 81 -2.96 9.98 -11.17
N ASP A 82 -1.99 9.61 -10.31
CA ASP A 82 -1.94 10.07 -8.93
C ASP A 82 -0.50 10.37 -8.48
N ILE A 83 -0.37 11.37 -7.61
CA ILE A 83 0.83 11.68 -6.86
C ILE A 83 0.47 11.55 -5.38
N ILE A 84 0.87 10.45 -4.78
CA ILE A 84 0.47 10.04 -3.44
C ILE A 84 1.56 10.44 -2.44
N TYR A 85 1.19 11.14 -1.38
CA TYR A 85 2.09 11.44 -0.25
C TYR A 85 1.78 10.52 0.93
N MET A 86 2.80 9.79 1.41
CA MET A 86 2.67 8.94 2.60
C MET A 86 2.86 9.80 3.84
N THR A 87 1.78 9.99 4.59
CA THR A 87 1.75 10.91 5.74
C THR A 87 0.76 10.43 6.81
N PRO A 88 1.04 10.63 8.11
CA PRO A 88 0.13 10.18 9.16
C PRO A 88 -1.22 10.92 9.20
N ASP A 89 -1.30 12.13 8.63
CA ASP A 89 -2.51 12.95 8.57
C ASP A 89 -3.35 12.75 7.28
N GLY A 90 -2.95 11.80 6.42
CA GLY A 90 -3.69 11.43 5.22
C GLY A 90 -4.94 10.56 5.50
N GLU A 91 -5.71 10.27 4.43
CA GLU A 91 -6.83 9.33 4.52
C GLU A 91 -6.31 7.93 4.88
N ARG A 92 -7.06 7.21 5.72
CA ARG A 92 -6.62 5.88 6.18
C ARG A 92 -6.75 4.86 5.07
N LEU A 93 -5.64 4.22 4.72
CA LEU A 93 -5.59 3.12 3.75
C LEU A 93 -6.57 2.00 4.14
N ASN A 94 -7.40 1.62 3.21
CA ASN A 94 -8.30 0.47 3.29
C ASN A 94 -8.35 -0.27 1.95
N GLN A 95 -9.10 -1.37 1.87
CA GLN A 95 -9.17 -2.18 0.66
C GLN A 95 -9.80 -1.41 -0.52
N SER A 96 -10.77 -0.55 -0.27
CA SER A 96 -11.41 0.28 -1.31
C SER A 96 -10.41 1.22 -1.97
N ILE A 97 -9.55 1.88 -1.17
CA ILE A 97 -8.46 2.73 -1.69
C ILE A 97 -7.46 1.90 -2.48
N ALA A 98 -7.05 0.73 -1.97
CA ALA A 98 -6.13 -0.15 -2.70
C ALA A 98 -6.72 -0.59 -4.05
N ASN A 99 -8.01 -0.93 -4.09
CA ASN A 99 -8.73 -1.27 -5.33
C ASN A 99 -8.72 -0.09 -6.32
N GLN A 100 -9.01 1.14 -5.86
CA GLN A 100 -8.98 2.33 -6.72
C GLN A 100 -7.59 2.61 -7.30
N VAL A 101 -6.55 2.51 -6.46
CA VAL A 101 -5.16 2.75 -6.87
C VAL A 101 -4.67 1.65 -7.82
N SER A 102 -5.10 0.40 -7.65
CA SER A 102 -4.71 -0.71 -8.53
C SER A 102 -5.18 -0.56 -9.99
N LEU A 103 -6.17 0.29 -10.24
CA LEU A 103 -6.69 0.59 -11.58
C LEU A 103 -5.89 1.68 -12.30
N LYS A 104 -4.92 2.32 -11.64
CA LYS A 104 -4.10 3.38 -12.22
C LYS A 104 -2.98 2.80 -13.08
N GLU A 105 -2.57 3.55 -14.10
CA GLU A 105 -1.47 3.14 -14.99
C GLU A 105 -0.11 3.61 -14.45
N ASN A 106 -0.03 4.87 -14.01
CA ASN A 106 1.20 5.49 -13.53
C ASN A 106 0.96 6.28 -12.25
N ILE A 107 1.70 5.98 -11.19
CA ILE A 107 1.62 6.71 -9.93
C ILE A 107 3.01 7.12 -9.44
N ILE A 108 3.06 8.26 -8.75
CA ILE A 108 4.21 8.67 -7.94
C ILE A 108 3.84 8.48 -6.47
N ILE A 109 4.76 7.94 -5.67
CA ILE A 109 4.63 7.86 -4.23
C ILE A 109 5.77 8.68 -3.61
N LEU A 110 5.44 9.72 -2.84
CA LEU A 110 6.40 10.52 -2.09
C LEU A 110 6.47 10.02 -0.65
N CYS A 111 7.66 9.61 -0.24
CA CYS A 111 7.97 9.21 1.14
C CYS A 111 8.44 10.44 1.94
N GLY A 112 7.67 10.83 2.95
CA GLY A 112 8.05 11.90 3.86
C GLY A 112 9.08 11.44 4.90
N HIS A 113 9.89 12.40 5.36
CA HIS A 113 10.84 12.25 6.47
C HIS A 113 10.81 13.46 7.39
N TYR A 114 11.50 13.37 8.51
CA TYR A 114 11.65 14.47 9.49
C TYR A 114 10.29 14.94 10.06
N LYS A 115 9.97 16.24 9.93
CA LYS A 115 8.67 16.82 10.31
C LYS A 115 7.65 16.82 9.18
N GLY A 116 8.02 16.28 8.03
CA GLY A 116 7.23 16.25 6.82
C GLY A 116 7.89 17.02 5.68
N VAL A 117 7.11 17.33 4.65
CA VAL A 117 7.53 18.07 3.47
C VAL A 117 7.05 19.53 3.57
N ASP A 118 7.73 20.44 2.88
CA ASP A 118 7.26 21.82 2.71
C ASP A 118 5.80 21.81 2.20
N GLN A 119 4.94 22.63 2.82
CA GLN A 119 3.50 22.66 2.50
C GLN A 119 3.23 22.95 1.02
N ARG A 120 4.09 23.75 0.39
CA ARG A 120 3.98 24.07 -1.05
C ARG A 120 4.13 22.85 -1.97
N VAL A 121 4.80 21.76 -1.52
CA VAL A 121 4.83 20.48 -2.22
C VAL A 121 3.44 19.85 -2.22
N ARG A 122 2.79 19.83 -1.05
CA ARG A 122 1.42 19.28 -0.91
C ARG A 122 0.45 20.06 -1.79
N ASP A 123 0.48 21.39 -1.71
CA ASP A 123 -0.44 22.26 -2.46
C ASP A 123 -0.24 22.20 -3.99
N LYS A 124 1.01 22.02 -4.44
CA LYS A 124 1.35 22.08 -5.87
C LYS A 124 1.21 20.74 -6.59
N PHE A 125 1.55 19.63 -5.92
CA PHE A 125 1.75 18.36 -6.60
C PHE A 125 0.87 17.22 -6.11
N ILE A 126 0.57 17.16 -4.80
CA ILE A 126 -0.07 15.99 -4.21
C ILE A 126 -1.54 15.92 -4.62
N THR A 127 -1.94 14.79 -5.17
CA THR A 127 -3.34 14.52 -5.51
C THR A 127 -4.05 13.70 -4.43
N ARG A 128 -3.27 12.94 -3.65
CA ARG A 128 -3.80 12.08 -2.58
C ARG A 128 -2.80 11.95 -1.43
N GLU A 129 -3.29 12.00 -0.22
CA GLU A 129 -2.49 11.80 1.00
C GLU A 129 -2.98 10.55 1.70
N ILE A 130 -2.08 9.59 1.99
CA ILE A 130 -2.44 8.28 2.54
C ILE A 130 -1.69 8.02 3.84
N SER A 131 -2.44 7.62 4.88
CA SER A 131 -1.96 7.11 6.15
C SER A 131 -2.17 5.59 6.22
N ILE A 132 -1.20 4.85 6.76
CA ILE A 132 -1.38 3.41 7.05
C ILE A 132 -1.87 3.13 8.47
N GLY A 133 -2.20 4.15 9.24
CA GLY A 133 -2.75 4.03 10.59
C GLY A 133 -2.41 5.22 11.48
N ASP A 134 -3.04 5.31 12.63
CA ASP A 134 -2.93 6.39 13.59
C ASP A 134 -1.67 6.23 14.47
N TYR A 135 -0.50 6.21 13.85
CA TYR A 135 0.81 6.17 14.47
C TYR A 135 1.86 6.82 13.56
N VAL A 136 2.97 7.24 14.16
CA VAL A 136 4.04 7.92 13.44
C VAL A 136 5.22 6.99 13.23
N LEU A 137 5.70 6.93 11.99
CA LEU A 137 6.92 6.24 11.59
C LEU A 137 8.09 7.23 11.42
N SER A 138 9.31 6.72 11.33
CA SER A 138 10.50 7.53 11.06
C SER A 138 10.56 8.10 9.64
N GLY A 139 9.83 7.46 8.68
CA GLY A 139 9.73 7.87 7.29
C GLY A 139 8.59 7.17 6.56
N GLY A 140 8.28 7.59 5.35
CA GLY A 140 7.18 7.09 4.53
C GLY A 140 7.45 5.77 3.81
N GLU A 141 8.69 5.26 3.80
CA GLU A 141 9.09 4.09 3.01
C GLU A 141 8.33 2.82 3.35
N LEU A 142 8.17 2.53 4.64
CA LEU A 142 7.39 1.36 5.07
C LEU A 142 5.92 1.51 4.71
N GLY A 143 5.36 2.72 4.82
CA GLY A 143 4.01 3.02 4.36
C GLY A 143 3.86 2.82 2.85
N ALA A 144 4.83 3.29 2.06
CA ALA A 144 4.88 3.06 0.62
C ALA A 144 4.96 1.58 0.26
N ALA A 145 5.76 0.79 0.98
CA ALA A 145 5.86 -0.65 0.78
C ALA A 145 4.53 -1.37 1.08
N VAL A 146 3.83 -0.99 2.17
CA VAL A 146 2.50 -1.52 2.51
C VAL A 146 1.48 -1.18 1.43
N LEU A 147 1.45 0.08 0.96
CA LEU A 147 0.57 0.51 -0.13
C LEU A 147 0.85 -0.29 -1.41
N CYS A 148 2.13 -0.42 -1.80
CA CYS A 148 2.51 -1.17 -2.98
C CYS A 148 2.12 -2.65 -2.88
N ASP A 149 2.32 -3.30 -1.73
CA ASP A 149 1.92 -4.70 -1.55
C ASP A 149 0.40 -4.86 -1.68
N ALA A 150 -0.38 -3.98 -1.03
CA ALA A 150 -1.83 -3.99 -1.10
C ALA A 150 -2.36 -3.76 -2.53
N VAL A 151 -1.70 -2.91 -3.32
CA VAL A 151 -2.09 -2.55 -4.70
C VAL A 151 -1.62 -3.59 -5.72
N ILE A 152 -0.34 -3.96 -5.69
CA ILE A 152 0.28 -4.82 -6.73
C ILE A 152 -0.37 -6.20 -6.74
N ARG A 153 -0.73 -6.76 -5.57
CA ARG A 153 -1.39 -8.06 -5.50
C ARG A 153 -2.78 -8.11 -6.17
N LEU A 154 -3.40 -6.94 -6.42
CA LEU A 154 -4.68 -6.81 -7.11
C LEU A 154 -4.55 -6.75 -8.63
N ILE A 155 -3.35 -6.56 -9.15
CA ILE A 155 -3.11 -6.52 -10.60
C ILE A 155 -3.35 -7.93 -11.18
N PRO A 156 -4.14 -8.05 -12.27
CA PRO A 156 -4.39 -9.34 -12.92
C PRO A 156 -3.09 -10.08 -13.24
N GLY A 157 -3.06 -11.38 -12.96
CA GLY A 157 -1.90 -12.24 -13.21
C GLY A 157 -0.81 -12.22 -12.12
N VAL A 158 -0.87 -11.34 -11.11
CA VAL A 158 0.09 -11.30 -9.99
C VAL A 158 -0.16 -12.45 -9.01
N LEU A 159 -1.42 -12.71 -8.66
CA LEU A 159 -1.81 -13.88 -7.88
C LEU A 159 -2.02 -15.07 -8.81
N GLY A 160 -1.54 -16.26 -8.40
CA GLY A 160 -1.69 -17.49 -9.19
C GLY A 160 -3.13 -17.98 -9.35
N ASN A 161 -4.06 -17.46 -8.55
CA ASN A 161 -5.50 -17.66 -8.69
C ASN A 161 -6.18 -16.30 -8.59
N GLU A 162 -6.74 -15.82 -9.68
CA GLU A 162 -7.40 -14.51 -9.78
C GLU A 162 -8.60 -14.37 -8.83
N THR A 163 -9.30 -15.48 -8.54
CA THR A 163 -10.42 -15.47 -7.58
C THR A 163 -9.96 -15.37 -6.13
N SER A 164 -8.67 -15.57 -5.84
CA SER A 164 -8.14 -15.52 -4.47
C SER A 164 -8.28 -14.12 -3.86
N ALA A 165 -8.03 -13.08 -4.66
CA ALA A 165 -8.19 -11.70 -4.20
C ALA A 165 -9.65 -11.34 -3.89
N LEU A 166 -10.60 -11.92 -4.64
CA LEU A 166 -12.03 -11.65 -4.47
C LEU A 166 -12.63 -12.26 -3.19
N THR A 167 -11.99 -13.29 -2.65
CA THR A 167 -12.45 -13.98 -1.42
C THR A 167 -11.70 -13.55 -0.16
N ASP A 168 -10.80 -12.59 -0.28
CA ASP A 168 -10.09 -12.01 0.86
C ASP A 168 -10.99 -11.08 1.69
N SER A 169 -10.59 -10.83 2.94
CA SER A 169 -11.27 -9.88 3.82
C SER A 169 -11.38 -8.50 3.18
N PHE A 170 -12.49 -7.81 3.45
CA PHE A 170 -12.79 -6.42 3.04
C PHE A 170 -13.18 -6.20 1.57
N GLN A 171 -13.31 -7.25 0.76
CA GLN A 171 -13.77 -7.06 -0.63
C GLN A 171 -15.28 -6.71 -0.67
N ASP A 172 -16.08 -7.38 0.14
CA ASP A 172 -17.54 -7.17 0.24
C ASP A 172 -17.94 -6.68 1.66
N ASN A 173 -17.11 -5.84 2.27
CA ASN A 173 -17.29 -5.38 3.66
C ASN A 173 -17.36 -6.51 4.69
N LEU A 174 -16.89 -7.70 4.36
CA LEU A 174 -16.86 -8.85 5.25
C LEU A 174 -15.41 -9.28 5.55
N LEU A 175 -15.22 -9.90 6.71
CA LEU A 175 -14.01 -10.66 6.99
C LEU A 175 -14.10 -12.05 6.34
N ALA A 176 -12.98 -12.54 5.82
CA ALA A 176 -12.90 -13.89 5.28
C ALA A 176 -13.30 -14.95 6.35
N PRO A 177 -13.97 -16.04 5.93
CA PRO A 177 -14.35 -17.12 6.83
C PRO A 177 -13.14 -17.85 7.41
N PRO A 178 -13.30 -18.65 8.49
CA PRO A 178 -12.24 -19.49 9.01
C PRO A 178 -11.72 -20.47 7.95
N ILE A 179 -10.40 -20.62 7.88
CA ILE A 179 -9.71 -21.50 6.94
C ILE A 179 -9.11 -22.68 7.69
N TYR A 180 -9.26 -23.88 7.13
CA TYR A 180 -8.73 -25.11 7.69
C TYR A 180 -7.84 -25.83 6.68
N THR A 181 -6.79 -26.48 7.17
CA THR A 181 -5.90 -27.35 6.39
C THR A 181 -5.77 -28.73 7.04
N ARG A 182 -4.99 -29.62 6.44
CA ARG A 182 -4.67 -30.95 7.00
C ARG A 182 -3.83 -30.84 8.27
N PRO A 183 -3.98 -31.78 9.22
CA PRO A 183 -4.92 -32.92 9.26
C PRO A 183 -6.36 -32.53 9.58
N ARG A 184 -7.34 -33.42 9.33
CA ARG A 184 -8.77 -33.20 9.63
C ARG A 184 -9.07 -33.09 11.13
N GLU A 185 -8.22 -33.67 11.96
CA GLU A 185 -8.31 -33.60 13.43
C GLU A 185 -6.90 -33.38 13.99
N TYR A 186 -6.78 -32.40 14.86
CA TYR A 186 -5.53 -32.07 15.54
C TYR A 186 -5.83 -31.69 17.01
N ASP A 187 -5.28 -32.44 17.96
CA ASP A 187 -5.44 -32.22 19.39
C ASP A 187 -6.93 -32.10 19.81
N GLY A 188 -7.77 -33.00 19.31
CA GLY A 188 -9.21 -33.04 19.59
C GLY A 188 -10.04 -31.99 18.78
N MET A 189 -9.41 -31.03 18.14
CA MET A 189 -10.06 -30.03 17.30
C MET A 189 -10.32 -30.60 15.90
N LYS A 190 -11.57 -30.48 15.43
CA LYS A 190 -12.00 -31.07 14.15
C LYS A 190 -12.33 -30.01 13.12
N VAL A 191 -11.96 -30.27 11.86
CA VAL A 191 -12.44 -29.51 10.72
C VAL A 191 -13.95 -29.73 10.56
N PRO A 192 -14.76 -28.67 10.34
CA PRO A 192 -16.19 -28.81 10.06
C PRO A 192 -16.48 -29.77 8.92
N LYS A 193 -17.42 -30.72 9.13
CA LYS A 193 -17.71 -31.78 8.17
C LYS A 193 -18.18 -31.26 6.79
N VAL A 194 -18.87 -30.13 6.77
CA VAL A 194 -19.34 -29.48 5.54
C VAL A 194 -18.18 -29.19 4.56
N LEU A 195 -17.00 -28.80 5.07
CA LEU A 195 -15.85 -28.41 4.24
C LEU A 195 -15.22 -29.56 3.43
N PHE A 196 -15.56 -30.80 3.72
CA PHE A 196 -15.13 -31.97 2.95
C PHE A 196 -16.28 -32.89 2.55
N SER A 197 -17.51 -32.36 2.51
CA SER A 197 -18.71 -33.07 2.06
C SER A 197 -18.74 -33.31 0.55
N GLY A 198 -18.05 -32.48 -0.23
CA GLY A 198 -18.14 -32.43 -1.70
C GLY A 198 -19.37 -31.66 -2.23
N ASN A 199 -20.22 -31.15 -1.34
CA ASN A 199 -21.36 -30.33 -1.72
C ASN A 199 -20.94 -28.84 -1.72
N PHE A 200 -20.57 -28.33 -2.89
CA PHE A 200 -20.08 -26.96 -3.05
C PHE A 200 -21.09 -25.89 -2.59
N GLY A 201 -22.39 -26.12 -2.81
CA GLY A 201 -23.43 -25.16 -2.38
C GLY A 201 -23.53 -25.05 -0.86
N GLU A 202 -23.44 -26.17 -0.12
CA GLU A 202 -23.41 -26.16 1.34
C GLU A 202 -22.10 -25.56 1.89
N ILE A 203 -20.98 -25.80 1.20
CA ILE A 203 -19.69 -25.21 1.57
C ILE A 203 -19.74 -23.68 1.44
N GLU A 204 -20.29 -23.17 0.33
CA GLU A 204 -20.39 -21.72 0.09
C GLU A 204 -21.30 -21.05 1.11
N LYS A 205 -22.50 -21.62 1.32
CA LYS A 205 -23.41 -21.13 2.36
C LYS A 205 -22.77 -21.10 3.76
N TRP A 206 -22.02 -22.13 4.11
CA TRP A 206 -21.30 -22.17 5.38
C TRP A 206 -20.23 -21.06 5.44
N ARG A 207 -19.49 -20.81 4.36
CA ARG A 207 -18.48 -19.73 4.29
C ARG A 207 -19.11 -18.38 4.49
N GLU A 208 -20.22 -18.10 3.81
CA GLU A 208 -20.96 -16.84 3.95
C GLU A 208 -21.44 -16.63 5.39
N GLU A 209 -22.07 -17.66 6.00
CA GLU A 209 -22.51 -17.59 7.38
C GLU A 209 -21.35 -17.33 8.35
N GLN A 210 -20.22 -18.01 8.17
CA GLN A 210 -19.03 -17.80 9.02
C GLN A 210 -18.37 -16.43 8.79
N ALA A 211 -18.32 -15.95 7.58
CA ALA A 211 -17.82 -14.61 7.25
C ALA A 211 -18.66 -13.54 7.97
N TYR A 212 -19.99 -13.63 7.85
CA TYR A 212 -20.92 -12.71 8.51
C TYR A 212 -20.78 -12.73 10.03
N GLN A 213 -20.79 -13.92 10.67
CA GLN A 213 -20.65 -14.04 12.12
C GLN A 213 -19.31 -13.47 12.60
N ARG A 214 -18.23 -13.81 11.91
CA ARG A 214 -16.89 -13.31 12.25
C ARG A 214 -16.80 -11.78 12.11
N THR A 215 -17.43 -11.21 11.10
CA THR A 215 -17.48 -9.76 10.91
C THR A 215 -18.27 -9.10 12.03
N LYS A 216 -19.43 -9.63 12.36
CA LYS A 216 -20.27 -9.14 13.46
C LYS A 216 -19.55 -9.14 14.82
N GLU A 217 -18.73 -10.16 15.07
CA GLU A 217 -17.99 -10.29 16.33
C GLU A 217 -16.74 -9.39 16.40
N ARG A 218 -16.02 -9.22 15.28
CA ARG A 218 -14.69 -8.59 15.27
C ARG A 218 -14.66 -7.21 14.69
N ARG A 219 -15.52 -6.94 13.72
CA ARG A 219 -15.57 -5.70 12.96
C ARG A 219 -17.03 -5.35 12.62
N PRO A 220 -17.87 -5.15 13.68
CA PRO A 220 -19.29 -4.78 13.48
C PRO A 220 -19.43 -3.48 12.66
N ASP A 221 -18.47 -2.59 12.75
CA ASP A 221 -18.38 -1.35 11.97
C ASP A 221 -18.45 -1.55 10.44
N LEU A 222 -18.13 -2.74 9.93
CA LEU A 222 -18.22 -3.06 8.50
C LEU A 222 -19.65 -3.43 8.05
N LEU A 223 -20.57 -3.63 8.99
CA LEU A 223 -21.97 -4.02 8.72
C LEU A 223 -22.96 -2.85 8.85
N ASP A 224 -22.47 -1.69 9.30
CA ASP A 224 -23.30 -0.50 9.60
C ASP A 224 -23.48 0.44 8.39
N ASP A 225 -23.05 0.04 7.17
CA ASP A 225 -23.18 0.79 5.92
C ASP A 225 -24.39 0.35 5.07
#